data_3924d5c62012e884a15bb9e45277c68b
#
_entry.id   3924d5c62012e884a15bb9e45277c68b
#
_cell.length_a   1.000
_cell.length_b   1.000
_cell.length_c   1.000
_cell.angle_alpha   90.00
_cell.angle_beta   90.00
_cell.angle_gamma   90.00
#
_symmetry.space_group_name_H-M   'P 1'
#
loop_
_entity.id
_entity.type
_entity.pdbx_description
1 polymer ?
#
loop_
_entity_poly.entity_id
_entity_poly.type
_entity_poly.pdbx_seq_one_letter_code
_entity_poly.pdbx_strand_id
1 'polypeptide(L)'
;MDWLPTLGDRPGPVYESIVEALGADVASGRLHRGERLPTHRALAKALGIDLTTVTRAYNEARRRGLTEARVGQGTFVAESLARAPRAAAAGIAFDLSMNLPPEPVEADLEGRIARGLDGLRRDYGLTDFLSYQQAGGSEADRGVAAEWLRKRVRSAASDRLLIFPGTQTALMALLLSLTKPGDTVLTDRLTYPGFKSAAAAAGVRLVGVEADAAGMIPAALEEACKRHKPKAVYLVPTIHNPTTLTIPPARREQLAAAIRRRDLLLFEDDAYGAFDPKLAPIATLVPERSYLAATLSKCIAPGLRASFMVTPDRASAALLGNALRTVAQMPVPLMVALTLRWLADGSADAIVAAITAEAAARQKLATKALAGHDHAAHPRGHHVWLRLPAAWSRLEFAAHVQRQGLAVVTSDSFTVDDAPEHAIRIALGAARSRADLAGALHVLSVALKSPVSASRIV
;
A
#
# COMPACT_ATOMS: atom_id res chain seq x y z
N MET A 1 23.07 -7.28 -37.20
CA MET A 1 24.25 -6.41 -36.88
C MET A 1 24.56 -6.63 -35.43
N ASP A 2 25.83 -6.91 -35.09
CA ASP A 2 26.16 -7.07 -33.67
C ASP A 2 26.22 -5.67 -33.02
N TRP A 3 25.39 -5.46 -31.98
CA TRP A 3 25.37 -4.20 -31.23
C TRP A 3 26.76 -3.86 -30.65
N LEU A 4 27.17 -2.62 -30.84
CA LEU A 4 28.42 -2.05 -30.29
C LEU A 4 28.06 -0.75 -29.56
N PRO A 5 28.29 -0.64 -28.25
CA PRO A 5 28.00 0.57 -27.49
C PRO A 5 28.96 1.71 -27.84
N THR A 6 28.45 2.92 -27.94
CA THR A 6 29.27 4.13 -27.96
C THR A 6 29.57 4.51 -26.52
N LEU A 7 30.80 4.31 -26.07
CA LEU A 7 31.23 4.67 -24.73
C LEU A 7 31.62 6.15 -24.73
N GLY A 8 30.96 6.97 -23.92
CA GLY A 8 31.30 8.39 -23.73
C GLY A 8 32.47 8.57 -22.76
N ASP A 9 33.17 9.73 -22.85
CA ASP A 9 34.31 10.13 -21.99
C ASP A 9 33.87 10.50 -20.54
N ARG A 10 33.07 9.66 -19.88
CA ARG A 10 32.69 9.92 -18.51
C ARG A 10 33.65 9.28 -17.52
N PRO A 11 33.98 9.97 -16.40
CA PRO A 11 34.78 9.36 -15.34
C PRO A 11 33.94 8.28 -14.64
N GLY A 12 34.42 7.03 -14.63
CA GLY A 12 33.74 5.90 -13.98
C GLY A 12 34.21 4.54 -14.48
N PRO A 13 33.77 3.45 -13.87
CA PRO A 13 34.11 2.10 -14.31
C PRO A 13 33.51 1.78 -15.68
N VAL A 14 34.32 1.24 -16.59
CA VAL A 14 33.92 0.91 -17.98
C VAL A 14 32.67 0.05 -18.06
N TYR A 15 32.46 -0.88 -17.11
CA TYR A 15 31.24 -1.71 -17.10
C TYR A 15 29.95 -0.90 -16.91
N GLU A 16 29.98 0.21 -16.17
CA GLU A 16 28.82 1.11 -16.00
C GLU A 16 28.53 1.86 -17.30
N SER A 17 29.55 2.35 -17.98
CA SER A 17 29.41 3.03 -19.29
C SER A 17 28.75 2.09 -20.32
N ILE A 18 29.11 0.80 -20.34
CA ILE A 18 28.45 -0.20 -21.20
C ILE A 18 26.95 -0.36 -20.84
N VAL A 19 26.62 -0.40 -19.57
CA VAL A 19 25.22 -0.54 -19.11
C VAL A 19 24.39 0.71 -19.45
N GLU A 20 24.97 1.89 -19.28
CA GLU A 20 24.33 3.16 -19.63
C GLU A 20 24.10 3.28 -21.14
N ALA A 21 25.11 2.93 -21.96
CA ALA A 21 24.98 2.91 -23.41
C ALA A 21 23.89 1.92 -23.86
N LEU A 22 23.82 0.72 -23.25
CA LEU A 22 22.77 -0.24 -23.51
C LEU A 22 21.38 0.34 -23.20
N GLY A 23 21.22 0.97 -22.03
CA GLY A 23 19.96 1.62 -21.63
C GLY A 23 19.54 2.74 -22.57
N ALA A 24 20.49 3.60 -22.99
CA ALA A 24 20.26 4.68 -23.93
C ALA A 24 19.86 4.17 -25.33
N ASP A 25 20.49 3.09 -25.81
CA ASP A 25 20.19 2.50 -27.09
C ASP A 25 18.82 1.79 -27.13
N VAL A 26 18.41 1.19 -26.03
CA VAL A 26 17.05 0.64 -25.88
C VAL A 26 16.03 1.78 -25.82
N ALA A 27 16.32 2.86 -25.09
CA ALA A 27 15.43 4.01 -24.97
C ALA A 27 15.25 4.78 -26.29
N SER A 28 16.31 4.87 -27.09
CA SER A 28 16.28 5.54 -28.41
C SER A 28 15.73 4.65 -29.54
N GLY A 29 15.46 3.36 -29.29
CA GLY A 29 15.02 2.39 -30.28
C GLY A 29 16.13 1.87 -31.20
N ARG A 30 17.39 2.17 -30.90
CA ARG A 30 18.57 1.60 -31.63
C ARG A 30 18.77 0.12 -31.36
N LEU A 31 18.34 -0.34 -30.18
CA LEU A 31 18.17 -1.74 -29.80
C LEU A 31 16.70 -2.04 -29.56
N HIS A 32 16.21 -3.09 -30.19
CA HIS A 32 14.81 -3.51 -30.03
C HIS A 32 14.66 -4.54 -28.91
N ARG A 33 13.49 -4.55 -28.28
CA ARG A 33 13.14 -5.57 -27.28
C ARG A 33 13.18 -6.98 -27.89
N GLY A 34 13.71 -7.92 -27.15
CA GLY A 34 13.93 -9.29 -27.65
C GLY A 34 15.10 -9.44 -28.61
N GLU A 35 15.82 -8.36 -28.94
CA GLU A 35 17.00 -8.41 -29.80
C GLU A 35 18.17 -9.11 -29.10
N ARG A 36 18.88 -9.95 -29.84
CA ARG A 36 20.01 -10.70 -29.31
C ARG A 36 21.25 -9.80 -29.21
N LEU A 37 21.86 -9.78 -28.04
CA LEU A 37 23.12 -9.07 -27.79
C LEU A 37 24.33 -9.93 -28.19
N PRO A 38 25.49 -9.30 -28.52
CA PRO A 38 26.73 -10.01 -28.75
C PRO A 38 27.11 -10.91 -27.57
N THR A 39 27.85 -11.98 -27.86
CA THR A 39 28.40 -12.80 -26.78
C THR A 39 29.41 -12.00 -25.97
N HIS A 40 29.60 -12.34 -24.68
CA HIS A 40 30.58 -11.65 -23.82
C HIS A 40 31.95 -11.58 -24.46
N ARG A 41 32.40 -12.67 -25.13
CA ARG A 41 33.71 -12.70 -25.83
C ARG A 41 33.73 -11.80 -27.08
N ALA A 42 32.63 -11.77 -27.82
CA ALA A 42 32.55 -10.94 -29.04
C ALA A 42 32.59 -9.45 -28.66
N LEU A 43 31.83 -9.02 -27.64
CA LEU A 43 31.81 -7.63 -27.18
C LEU A 43 33.14 -7.24 -26.54
N ALA A 44 33.76 -8.10 -25.74
CA ALA A 44 35.10 -7.84 -25.17
C ALA A 44 36.14 -7.62 -26.23
N LYS A 45 36.15 -8.47 -27.28
CA LYS A 45 37.03 -8.33 -28.42
C LYS A 45 36.79 -7.04 -29.22
N ALA A 46 35.52 -6.71 -29.47
CA ALA A 46 35.13 -5.52 -30.24
C ALA A 46 35.50 -4.20 -29.54
N LEU A 47 35.39 -4.19 -28.19
CA LEU A 47 35.73 -3.00 -27.37
C LEU A 47 37.20 -2.97 -26.92
N GLY A 48 37.97 -4.03 -27.14
CA GLY A 48 39.37 -4.10 -26.68
C GLY A 48 39.53 -4.13 -25.16
N ILE A 49 38.54 -4.68 -24.42
CA ILE A 49 38.50 -4.72 -22.95
C ILE A 49 38.47 -6.15 -22.42
N ASP A 50 38.71 -6.28 -21.12
CA ASP A 50 38.71 -7.60 -20.47
C ASP A 50 37.31 -8.24 -20.42
N LEU A 51 37.25 -9.57 -20.58
CA LEU A 51 36.02 -10.38 -20.55
C LEU A 51 35.27 -10.23 -19.24
N THR A 52 35.99 -10.07 -18.13
CA THR A 52 35.38 -9.91 -16.79
C THR A 52 34.61 -8.59 -16.70
N THR A 53 35.07 -7.53 -17.34
CA THR A 53 34.41 -6.22 -17.44
C THR A 53 33.08 -6.34 -18.19
N VAL A 54 33.04 -7.05 -19.31
CA VAL A 54 31.80 -7.29 -20.07
C VAL A 54 30.87 -8.20 -19.29
N THR A 55 31.38 -9.24 -18.65
CA THR A 55 30.58 -10.12 -17.81
C THR A 55 29.92 -9.35 -16.66
N ARG A 56 30.66 -8.43 -16.02
CA ARG A 56 30.13 -7.55 -14.98
C ARG A 56 29.07 -6.60 -15.54
N ALA A 57 29.30 -6.03 -16.74
CA ALA A 57 28.33 -5.18 -17.42
C ALA A 57 27.01 -5.92 -17.71
N TYR A 58 27.06 -7.12 -18.25
CA TYR A 58 25.87 -7.90 -18.58
C TYR A 58 25.12 -8.40 -17.33
N ASN A 59 25.85 -8.75 -16.28
CA ASN A 59 25.24 -9.07 -14.98
C ASN A 59 24.54 -7.86 -14.37
N GLU A 60 25.15 -6.67 -14.45
CA GLU A 60 24.57 -5.43 -14.00
C GLU A 60 23.36 -5.02 -14.86
N ALA A 61 23.46 -5.13 -16.19
CA ALA A 61 22.35 -4.90 -17.11
C ALA A 61 21.17 -5.83 -16.82
N ARG A 62 21.43 -7.11 -16.51
CA ARG A 62 20.40 -8.06 -16.09
C ARG A 62 19.81 -7.68 -14.74
N ARG A 63 20.62 -7.26 -13.78
CA ARG A 63 20.15 -6.77 -12.48
C ARG A 63 19.24 -5.53 -12.63
N ARG A 64 19.53 -4.67 -13.59
CA ARG A 64 18.70 -3.49 -13.94
C ARG A 64 17.48 -3.85 -14.81
N GLY A 65 17.31 -5.12 -15.18
CA GLY A 65 16.19 -5.56 -16.02
C GLY A 65 16.30 -5.13 -17.49
N LEU A 66 17.47 -4.71 -17.95
CA LEU A 66 17.72 -4.33 -19.36
C LEU A 66 17.93 -5.54 -20.25
N THR A 67 18.38 -6.66 -19.69
CA THR A 67 18.69 -7.90 -20.43
C THR A 67 18.15 -9.14 -19.73
N GLU A 68 17.89 -10.18 -20.51
CA GLU A 68 17.53 -11.51 -20.04
C GLU A 68 18.46 -12.56 -20.67
N ALA A 69 18.76 -13.62 -19.91
CA ALA A 69 19.55 -14.76 -20.42
C ALA A 69 18.59 -15.90 -20.79
N ARG A 70 18.70 -16.39 -22.02
CA ARG A 70 17.98 -17.59 -22.47
C ARG A 70 18.97 -18.76 -22.57
N VAL A 71 18.71 -19.80 -21.80
CA VAL A 71 19.62 -20.96 -21.69
C VAL A 71 19.91 -21.54 -23.07
N GLY A 72 21.21 -21.66 -23.41
CA GLY A 72 21.67 -22.17 -24.72
C GLY A 72 21.50 -21.20 -25.89
N GLN A 73 20.87 -20.04 -25.73
CA GLN A 73 20.57 -19.12 -26.82
C GLN A 73 21.35 -17.79 -26.72
N GLY A 74 21.79 -17.40 -25.51
CA GLY A 74 22.55 -16.18 -25.28
C GLY A 74 21.84 -15.13 -24.43
N THR A 75 22.31 -13.89 -24.52
CA THR A 75 21.74 -12.72 -23.83
C THR A 75 20.92 -11.90 -24.81
N PHE A 76 19.75 -11.47 -24.39
CA PHE A 76 18.80 -10.68 -25.17
C PHE A 76 18.42 -9.40 -24.43
N VAL A 77 18.02 -8.36 -25.16
CA VAL A 77 17.34 -7.21 -24.59
C VAL A 77 16.04 -7.70 -23.99
N ALA A 78 15.72 -7.35 -22.75
CA ALA A 78 14.53 -7.81 -22.08
C ALA A 78 13.25 -7.39 -22.84
N GLU A 79 12.32 -8.31 -23.05
CA GLU A 79 11.05 -8.05 -23.76
C GLU A 79 10.16 -7.08 -22.97
N SER A 80 10.21 -7.15 -21.67
CA SER A 80 9.63 -6.15 -20.78
C SER A 80 10.78 -5.41 -20.10
N LEU A 81 10.81 -4.07 -20.20
CA LEU A 81 11.62 -3.30 -19.27
C LEU A 81 11.00 -3.54 -17.91
N ALA A 82 11.58 -4.46 -17.13
CA ALA A 82 11.28 -4.50 -15.72
C ALA A 82 11.43 -3.06 -15.24
N ARG A 83 10.32 -2.48 -14.70
CA ARG A 83 10.33 -1.13 -14.14
C ARG A 83 11.58 -1.03 -13.29
N ALA A 84 12.48 -0.12 -13.62
CA ALA A 84 13.76 0.03 -12.92
C ALA A 84 13.47 -0.09 -11.43
N PRO A 85 14.13 -0.98 -10.68
CA PRO A 85 13.81 -1.17 -9.28
C PRO A 85 13.75 0.22 -8.68
N ARG A 86 12.61 0.57 -8.07
CA ARG A 86 12.45 1.81 -7.28
C ARG A 86 13.76 1.97 -6.55
N ALA A 87 14.51 3.05 -6.84
CA ALA A 87 15.89 3.21 -6.41
C ALA A 87 16.00 2.67 -4.99
N ALA A 88 16.65 1.52 -4.84
CA ALA A 88 16.93 0.99 -3.53
C ALA A 88 17.77 2.11 -2.88
N ALA A 89 17.25 2.72 -1.84
CA ALA A 89 18.02 3.64 -1.04
C ALA A 89 19.36 2.91 -0.79
N ALA A 90 20.48 3.56 -1.09
CA ALA A 90 21.78 2.91 -1.17
C ALA A 90 21.97 1.96 0.03
N GLY A 91 22.10 0.65 -0.22
CA GLY A 91 22.30 -0.38 0.80
C GLY A 91 21.07 -1.14 1.31
N ILE A 92 19.82 -0.86 0.86
CA ILE A 92 18.63 -1.62 1.27
C ILE A 92 18.34 -2.74 0.26
N ALA A 93 18.51 -4.00 0.69
CA ALA A 93 18.20 -5.20 -0.10
C ALA A 93 16.70 -5.55 -0.03
N PHE A 94 16.08 -5.36 1.14
CA PHE A 94 14.68 -5.69 1.43
C PHE A 94 13.95 -4.49 2.05
N ASP A 95 13.04 -3.86 1.30
CA ASP A 95 12.21 -2.78 1.84
C ASP A 95 10.83 -3.34 2.25
N LEU A 96 10.66 -3.57 3.55
CA LEU A 96 9.39 -3.98 4.16
C LEU A 96 8.71 -2.82 4.93
N SER A 97 9.03 -1.57 4.56
CA SER A 97 8.46 -0.38 5.20
C SER A 97 7.07 -0.01 4.64
N MET A 98 6.85 -0.19 3.34
CA MET A 98 5.60 0.17 2.68
C MET A 98 4.57 -0.97 2.75
N ASN A 99 3.40 -0.69 3.35
CA ASN A 99 2.32 -1.68 3.44
C ASN A 99 1.57 -1.80 2.11
N LEU A 100 2.12 -2.60 1.20
CA LEU A 100 1.59 -2.87 -0.14
C LEU A 100 0.87 -4.23 -0.18
N PRO A 101 -0.14 -4.42 -1.04
CA PRO A 101 -0.60 -5.75 -1.39
C PRO A 101 0.50 -6.49 -2.15
N PRO A 102 0.63 -7.82 -2.02
CA PRO A 102 1.48 -8.61 -2.90
C PRO A 102 0.91 -8.64 -4.33
N GLU A 103 1.78 -8.88 -5.31
CA GLU A 103 1.40 -8.98 -6.73
C GLU A 103 1.60 -10.44 -7.21
N PRO A 104 0.69 -11.37 -6.88
CA PRO A 104 0.79 -12.75 -7.34
C PRO A 104 0.51 -12.87 -8.85
N VAL A 105 1.16 -13.83 -9.51
CA VAL A 105 0.99 -14.06 -10.95
C VAL A 105 -0.47 -14.40 -11.29
N GLU A 106 -1.17 -15.08 -10.39
CA GLU A 106 -2.58 -15.45 -10.53
C GLU A 106 -3.52 -14.24 -10.56
N ALA A 107 -3.08 -13.06 -10.06
CA ALA A 107 -3.85 -11.83 -10.19
C ALA A 107 -3.85 -11.28 -11.62
N ASP A 108 -2.89 -11.67 -12.47
CA ASP A 108 -2.75 -11.27 -13.87
C ASP A 108 -3.01 -9.75 -14.08
N LEU A 109 -2.41 -8.92 -13.22
CA LEU A 109 -2.69 -7.47 -13.23
C LEU A 109 -2.33 -6.84 -14.57
N GLU A 110 -1.19 -7.20 -15.17
CA GLU A 110 -0.76 -6.66 -16.46
C GLU A 110 -1.75 -7.04 -17.58
N GLY A 111 -2.12 -8.30 -17.70
CA GLY A 111 -3.10 -8.75 -18.68
C GLY A 111 -4.48 -8.13 -18.46
N ARG A 112 -4.93 -7.97 -17.22
CA ARG A 112 -6.20 -7.31 -16.89
C ARG A 112 -6.17 -5.80 -17.20
N ILE A 113 -5.05 -5.12 -16.98
CA ILE A 113 -4.87 -3.72 -17.38
C ILE A 113 -4.98 -3.60 -18.90
N ALA A 114 -4.24 -4.42 -19.65
CA ALA A 114 -4.25 -4.40 -21.12
C ALA A 114 -5.67 -4.63 -21.66
N ARG A 115 -6.34 -5.71 -21.24
CA ARG A 115 -7.72 -6.01 -21.64
C ARG A 115 -8.72 -4.93 -21.23
N GLY A 116 -8.54 -4.35 -20.03
CA GLY A 116 -9.39 -3.28 -19.53
C GLY A 116 -9.27 -2.02 -20.37
N LEU A 117 -8.03 -1.59 -20.70
CA LEU A 117 -7.78 -0.43 -21.56
C LEU A 117 -8.29 -0.64 -22.99
N ASP A 118 -8.10 -1.83 -23.56
CA ASP A 118 -8.66 -2.19 -24.86
C ASP A 118 -10.19 -2.14 -24.86
N GLY A 119 -10.82 -2.59 -23.78
CA GLY A 119 -12.25 -2.47 -23.63
C GLY A 119 -12.70 -1.02 -23.57
N LEU A 120 -12.07 -0.20 -22.71
CA LEU A 120 -12.39 1.23 -22.61
C LEU A 120 -12.19 1.97 -23.93
N ARG A 121 -11.15 1.64 -24.69
CA ARG A 121 -10.90 2.23 -26.02
C ARG A 121 -12.01 1.90 -27.02
N ARG A 122 -12.57 0.69 -26.97
CA ARG A 122 -13.68 0.28 -27.85
C ARG A 122 -15.00 0.92 -27.47
N ASP A 123 -15.25 1.04 -26.14
CA ASP A 123 -16.56 1.44 -25.63
C ASP A 123 -16.76 2.96 -25.63
N TYR A 124 -15.67 3.75 -25.38
CA TYR A 124 -15.76 5.20 -25.16
C TYR A 124 -14.75 6.03 -25.97
N GLY A 125 -13.60 5.48 -26.36
CA GLY A 125 -12.45 6.26 -26.79
C GLY A 125 -11.63 6.80 -25.61
N LEU A 126 -10.28 6.68 -25.68
CA LEU A 126 -9.41 7.04 -24.55
C LEU A 126 -9.30 8.55 -24.30
N THR A 127 -9.57 9.36 -25.33
CA THR A 127 -9.51 10.84 -25.23
C THR A 127 -10.59 11.42 -24.33
N ASP A 128 -11.73 10.73 -24.15
CA ASP A 128 -12.82 11.17 -23.29
C ASP A 128 -12.40 11.26 -21.81
N PHE A 129 -11.41 10.43 -21.42
CA PHE A 129 -10.84 10.44 -20.07
C PHE A 129 -9.83 11.56 -19.80
N LEU A 130 -9.49 12.39 -20.81
CA LEU A 130 -8.58 13.53 -20.65
C LEU A 130 -9.32 14.82 -20.27
N SER A 131 -10.66 14.82 -20.36
CA SER A 131 -11.49 15.97 -19.98
C SER A 131 -11.82 15.96 -18.48
N TYR A 132 -12.19 17.14 -17.95
CA TYR A 132 -12.72 17.24 -16.61
C TYR A 132 -14.01 16.42 -16.47
N GLN A 133 -14.06 15.63 -15.40
CA GLN A 133 -15.21 14.82 -15.04
C GLN A 133 -15.88 15.37 -13.77
N GLN A 134 -17.08 14.85 -13.47
CA GLN A 134 -17.79 15.22 -12.24
C GLN A 134 -16.97 14.83 -11.01
N ALA A 135 -16.77 15.77 -10.10
CA ALA A 135 -16.13 15.49 -8.81
C ALA A 135 -16.90 14.39 -8.06
N GLY A 136 -16.16 13.34 -7.66
CA GLY A 136 -16.77 12.19 -6.98
C GLY A 136 -17.42 11.14 -7.90
N GLY A 137 -17.26 11.26 -9.23
CA GLY A 137 -17.80 10.34 -10.23
C GLY A 137 -19.21 10.69 -10.69
N SER A 138 -19.62 10.23 -11.86
CA SER A 138 -20.99 10.33 -12.37
C SER A 138 -21.96 9.47 -11.54
N GLU A 139 -23.26 9.65 -11.69
CA GLU A 139 -24.26 8.81 -11.04
C GLU A 139 -24.10 7.33 -11.44
N ALA A 140 -23.82 7.07 -12.72
CA ALA A 140 -23.55 5.72 -13.22
C ALA A 140 -22.31 5.09 -12.57
N ASP A 141 -21.20 5.85 -12.48
CA ASP A 141 -19.96 5.41 -11.81
C ASP A 141 -20.22 5.03 -10.35
N ARG A 142 -20.93 5.91 -9.65
CA ARG A 142 -21.29 5.66 -8.24
C ARG A 142 -22.25 4.49 -8.09
N GLY A 143 -23.12 4.25 -9.08
CA GLY A 143 -24.00 3.08 -9.15
C GLY A 143 -23.25 1.77 -9.18
N VAL A 144 -22.24 1.64 -10.04
CA VAL A 144 -21.37 0.45 -10.12
C VAL A 144 -20.61 0.24 -8.82
N ALA A 145 -20.04 1.30 -8.25
CA ALA A 145 -19.32 1.24 -6.99
C ALA A 145 -20.24 0.83 -5.82
N ALA A 146 -21.47 1.38 -5.76
CA ALA A 146 -22.45 1.04 -4.75
C ALA A 146 -22.88 -0.43 -4.85
N GLU A 147 -23.09 -0.95 -6.06
CA GLU A 147 -23.45 -2.36 -6.28
C GLU A 147 -22.38 -3.31 -5.73
N TRP A 148 -21.11 -3.03 -6.03
CA TRP A 148 -20.01 -3.83 -5.50
C TRP A 148 -19.93 -3.76 -3.96
N LEU A 149 -20.11 -2.56 -3.38
CA LEU A 149 -20.07 -2.36 -1.94
C LEU A 149 -21.26 -3.01 -1.20
N ARG A 150 -22.42 -3.20 -1.84
CA ARG A 150 -23.62 -3.82 -1.20
C ARG A 150 -23.37 -5.24 -0.70
N LYS A 151 -22.37 -5.92 -1.21
CA LYS A 151 -21.91 -7.23 -0.66
C LYS A 151 -21.59 -7.14 0.84
N ARG A 152 -21.20 -5.93 1.33
CA ARG A 152 -20.81 -5.68 2.71
C ARG A 152 -21.57 -4.53 3.36
N VAL A 153 -21.94 -3.52 2.59
CA VAL A 153 -22.62 -2.30 3.03
C VAL A 153 -23.98 -2.23 2.32
N ARG A 154 -24.96 -2.96 2.82
CA ARG A 154 -26.30 -3.08 2.19
C ARG A 154 -26.95 -1.73 1.89
N SER A 155 -26.63 -0.72 2.70
CA SER A 155 -27.13 0.63 2.55
C SER A 155 -26.38 1.49 1.54
N ALA A 156 -25.34 0.97 0.84
CA ALA A 156 -24.63 1.72 -0.16
C ALA A 156 -25.56 2.11 -1.34
N ALA A 157 -25.62 3.39 -1.63
CA ALA A 157 -26.47 3.96 -2.69
C ALA A 157 -25.71 5.05 -3.43
N SER A 158 -25.96 5.22 -4.74
CA SER A 158 -25.22 6.15 -5.61
C SER A 158 -25.35 7.60 -5.17
N ASP A 159 -26.49 7.95 -4.57
CA ASP A 159 -26.81 9.33 -4.16
C ASP A 159 -26.03 9.81 -2.92
N ARG A 160 -25.43 8.90 -2.15
CA ARG A 160 -24.59 9.19 -0.98
C ARG A 160 -23.22 8.50 -1.02
N LEU A 161 -22.78 8.16 -2.23
CA LEU A 161 -21.46 7.62 -2.49
C LEU A 161 -20.64 8.59 -3.33
N LEU A 162 -19.38 8.76 -3.01
CA LEU A 162 -18.41 9.52 -3.79
C LEU A 162 -17.18 8.68 -4.08
N ILE A 163 -16.59 8.88 -5.27
CA ILE A 163 -15.31 8.28 -5.65
C ILE A 163 -14.19 9.30 -5.41
N PHE A 164 -13.18 8.92 -4.66
CA PHE A 164 -12.03 9.75 -4.31
C PHE A 164 -10.74 9.20 -4.92
N PRO A 165 -9.74 10.05 -5.21
CA PRO A 165 -8.41 9.61 -5.67
C PRO A 165 -7.60 9.00 -4.50
N GLY A 166 -8.15 7.96 -3.87
CA GLY A 166 -7.60 7.24 -2.74
C GLY A 166 -8.03 7.79 -1.38
N THR A 167 -7.91 6.94 -0.35
CA THR A 167 -8.38 7.20 1.02
C THR A 167 -7.73 8.43 1.66
N GLN A 168 -6.45 8.70 1.37
CA GLN A 168 -5.76 9.87 1.94
C GLN A 168 -6.46 11.19 1.59
N THR A 169 -6.89 11.33 0.33
CA THR A 169 -7.67 12.51 -0.12
C THR A 169 -9.06 12.54 0.52
N ALA A 170 -9.69 11.37 0.67
CA ALA A 170 -11.00 11.26 1.32
C ALA A 170 -10.93 11.66 2.81
N LEU A 171 -9.90 11.21 3.54
CA LEU A 171 -9.68 11.58 4.94
C LEU A 171 -9.40 13.07 5.11
N MET A 172 -8.60 13.67 4.21
CA MET A 172 -8.38 15.12 4.23
C MET A 172 -9.68 15.89 3.97
N ALA A 173 -10.48 15.47 2.99
CA ALA A 173 -11.78 16.10 2.71
C ALA A 173 -12.74 15.99 3.90
N LEU A 174 -12.77 14.85 4.62
CA LEU A 174 -13.54 14.68 5.86
C LEU A 174 -13.12 15.71 6.91
N LEU A 175 -11.82 15.79 7.20
CA LEU A 175 -11.30 16.71 8.21
C LEU A 175 -11.62 18.18 7.85
N LEU A 176 -11.37 18.60 6.62
CA LEU A 176 -11.65 19.96 6.17
C LEU A 176 -13.14 20.32 6.19
N SER A 177 -14.03 19.34 5.99
CA SER A 177 -15.47 19.56 5.94
C SER A 177 -16.15 19.51 7.31
N LEU A 178 -15.65 18.67 8.20
CA LEU A 178 -16.38 18.29 9.43
C LEU A 178 -15.68 18.75 10.71
N THR A 179 -14.47 19.29 10.60
CA THR A 179 -13.70 19.79 11.73
C THR A 179 -13.12 21.20 11.45
N LYS A 180 -12.66 21.84 12.52
CA LYS A 180 -11.92 23.11 12.47
C LYS A 180 -10.58 22.94 13.17
N PRO A 181 -9.57 23.80 12.89
CA PRO A 181 -8.34 23.82 13.67
C PRO A 181 -8.62 23.92 15.17
N GLY A 182 -7.98 23.06 15.96
CA GLY A 182 -8.20 22.94 17.41
C GLY A 182 -9.26 21.91 17.82
N ASP A 183 -10.12 21.44 16.90
CA ASP A 183 -11.05 20.34 17.19
C ASP A 183 -10.31 19.05 17.53
N THR A 184 -10.96 18.17 18.27
CA THR A 184 -10.43 16.87 18.67
C THR A 184 -11.12 15.74 17.89
N VAL A 185 -10.33 14.78 17.40
CA VAL A 185 -10.78 13.49 16.90
C VAL A 185 -10.15 12.38 17.72
N LEU A 186 -10.99 11.43 18.20
CA LEU A 186 -10.53 10.25 18.92
C LEU A 186 -10.06 9.18 17.95
N THR A 187 -9.08 8.36 18.36
CA THR A 187 -8.60 7.22 17.57
C THR A 187 -7.95 6.19 18.50
N ASP A 188 -7.55 5.04 17.98
CA ASP A 188 -6.69 4.13 18.71
C ASP A 188 -5.34 4.80 19.05
N ARG A 189 -4.68 4.40 20.14
CA ARG A 189 -3.35 4.94 20.54
C ARG A 189 -2.29 4.70 19.47
N LEU A 190 -2.43 3.61 18.73
CA LEU A 190 -1.69 3.34 17.49
C LEU A 190 -2.65 3.51 16.33
N THR A 191 -2.33 4.33 15.35
CA THR A 191 -3.24 4.60 14.23
C THR A 191 -2.51 4.76 12.91
N TYR A 192 -3.24 4.85 11.81
CA TYR A 192 -2.68 4.98 10.47
C TYR A 192 -1.88 6.30 10.33
N PRO A 193 -0.59 6.25 9.93
CA PRO A 193 0.25 7.44 9.81
C PRO A 193 -0.30 8.49 8.85
N GLY A 194 -0.99 8.06 7.79
CA GLY A 194 -1.62 8.97 6.83
C GLY A 194 -2.74 9.79 7.46
N PHE A 195 -3.52 9.21 8.39
CA PHE A 195 -4.53 9.96 9.13
C PHE A 195 -3.89 10.95 10.12
N LYS A 196 -2.81 10.55 10.81
CA LYS A 196 -2.03 11.47 11.66
C LYS A 196 -1.54 12.69 10.88
N SER A 197 -0.96 12.46 9.71
CA SER A 197 -0.47 13.54 8.84
C SER A 197 -1.60 14.44 8.34
N ALA A 198 -2.76 13.86 7.97
CA ALA A 198 -3.92 14.64 7.54
C ALA A 198 -4.49 15.49 8.68
N ALA A 199 -4.61 14.92 9.88
CA ALA A 199 -5.08 15.64 11.07
C ALA A 199 -4.13 16.80 11.45
N ALA A 200 -2.82 16.56 11.44
CA ALA A 200 -1.82 17.60 11.68
C ALA A 200 -1.92 18.75 10.65
N ALA A 201 -2.06 18.41 9.36
CA ALA A 201 -2.22 19.40 8.28
C ALA A 201 -3.53 20.20 8.41
N ALA A 202 -4.60 19.60 8.92
CA ALA A 202 -5.88 20.26 9.17
C ALA A 202 -5.92 21.01 10.53
N GLY A 203 -4.85 20.97 11.32
CA GLY A 203 -4.81 21.57 12.66
C GLY A 203 -5.70 20.85 13.68
N VAL A 204 -6.04 19.57 13.44
CA VAL A 204 -6.91 18.76 14.29
C VAL A 204 -6.08 17.95 15.28
N ARG A 205 -6.49 17.98 16.54
CA ARG A 205 -5.84 17.24 17.61
C ARG A 205 -6.34 15.80 17.64
N LEU A 206 -5.43 14.83 17.60
CA LEU A 206 -5.75 13.42 17.84
C LEU A 206 -5.60 13.07 19.32
N VAL A 207 -6.51 12.26 19.83
CA VAL A 207 -6.45 11.72 21.20
C VAL A 207 -6.63 10.20 21.11
N GLY A 208 -5.63 9.48 21.62
CA GLY A 208 -5.64 8.03 21.71
C GLY A 208 -6.62 7.54 22.79
N VAL A 209 -7.42 6.54 22.46
CA VAL A 209 -8.34 5.86 23.37
C VAL A 209 -7.79 4.48 23.70
N GLU A 210 -8.00 4.03 24.93
CA GLU A 210 -7.57 2.71 25.40
C GLU A 210 -8.27 1.58 24.64
N ALA A 211 -7.50 0.52 24.39
CA ALA A 211 -7.95 -0.69 23.70
C ALA A 211 -7.48 -1.94 24.45
N ASP A 212 -8.20 -3.02 24.26
CA ASP A 212 -7.86 -4.37 24.72
C ASP A 212 -7.68 -5.33 23.52
N ALA A 213 -7.64 -6.63 23.79
CA ALA A 213 -7.51 -7.65 22.74
C ALA A 213 -8.67 -7.67 21.72
N ALA A 214 -9.80 -7.02 22.01
CA ALA A 214 -10.95 -6.88 21.13
C ALA A 214 -11.04 -5.49 20.45
N GLY A 215 -10.06 -4.62 20.65
CA GLY A 215 -9.99 -3.26 20.10
C GLY A 215 -10.44 -2.18 21.09
N MET A 216 -10.74 -1.00 20.59
CA MET A 216 -11.11 0.16 21.41
C MET A 216 -12.19 -0.21 22.47
N ILE A 217 -11.95 0.19 23.71
CA ILE A 217 -12.86 -0.09 24.84
C ILE A 217 -14.00 0.94 24.82
N PRO A 218 -15.29 0.52 24.74
CA PRO A 218 -16.42 1.44 24.64
C PRO A 218 -16.55 2.39 25.84
N ALA A 219 -16.27 1.92 27.06
CA ALA A 219 -16.30 2.76 28.26
C ALA A 219 -15.19 3.83 28.22
N ALA A 220 -13.98 3.48 27.72
CA ALA A 220 -12.89 4.44 27.53
C ALA A 220 -13.22 5.47 26.45
N LEU A 221 -13.90 5.05 25.35
CA LEU A 221 -14.42 5.97 24.33
C LEU A 221 -15.39 6.96 24.94
N GLU A 222 -16.34 6.51 25.76
CA GLU A 222 -17.32 7.39 26.40
C GLU A 222 -16.67 8.37 27.39
N GLU A 223 -15.69 7.91 28.14
CA GLU A 223 -14.95 8.78 29.08
C GLU A 223 -14.10 9.83 28.32
N ALA A 224 -13.44 9.42 27.23
CA ALA A 224 -12.72 10.34 26.34
C ALA A 224 -13.65 11.40 25.71
N CYS A 225 -14.90 11.01 25.36
CA CYS A 225 -15.90 11.96 24.88
C CYS A 225 -16.27 13.02 25.92
N LYS A 226 -16.44 12.63 27.21
CA LYS A 226 -16.72 13.60 28.29
C LYS A 226 -15.57 14.56 28.50
N ARG A 227 -14.34 14.06 28.47
CA ARG A 227 -13.12 14.82 28.78
C ARG A 227 -12.72 15.76 27.63
N HIS A 228 -12.80 15.32 26.38
CA HIS A 228 -12.23 16.00 25.23
C HIS A 228 -13.25 16.63 24.28
N LYS A 229 -14.56 16.34 24.44
CA LYS A 229 -15.64 16.83 23.59
C LYS A 229 -15.31 16.71 22.07
N PRO A 230 -14.95 15.49 21.59
CA PRO A 230 -14.48 15.30 20.22
C PRO A 230 -15.60 15.50 19.19
N LYS A 231 -15.22 15.79 17.95
CA LYS A 231 -16.11 15.85 16.79
C LYS A 231 -16.39 14.47 16.20
N ALA A 232 -15.37 13.61 16.19
CA ALA A 232 -15.44 12.30 15.57
C ALA A 232 -14.54 11.28 16.28
N VAL A 233 -14.77 10.00 15.97
CA VAL A 233 -13.82 8.92 16.21
C VAL A 233 -13.39 8.35 14.86
N TYR A 234 -12.09 8.16 14.66
CA TYR A 234 -11.49 7.48 13.50
C TYR A 234 -11.08 6.06 13.88
N LEU A 235 -11.54 5.08 13.11
CA LEU A 235 -11.28 3.66 13.35
C LEU A 235 -10.86 2.93 12.07
N VAL A 236 -9.95 1.96 12.22
CA VAL A 236 -9.59 0.95 11.21
C VAL A 236 -9.99 -0.43 11.77
N PRO A 237 -11.27 -0.82 11.72
CA PRO A 237 -11.77 -1.95 12.52
C PRO A 237 -11.47 -3.33 11.93
N THR A 238 -10.96 -3.42 10.71
CA THR A 238 -10.63 -4.69 10.03
C THR A 238 -9.16 -4.71 9.64
N ILE A 239 -8.41 -5.67 10.19
CA ILE A 239 -6.95 -5.81 9.98
C ILE A 239 -6.25 -4.48 10.24
N HIS A 240 -6.38 -4.00 11.44
CA HIS A 240 -5.90 -2.69 11.88
C HIS A 240 -4.42 -2.46 11.53
N ASN A 241 -4.10 -1.30 11.00
CA ASN A 241 -2.72 -0.86 10.76
C ASN A 241 -2.26 0.07 11.89
N PRO A 242 -1.31 -0.38 12.79
CA PRO A 242 -0.34 -1.45 12.53
C PRO A 242 -0.63 -2.80 13.21
N THR A 243 -1.56 -2.91 14.14
CA THR A 243 -1.65 -4.02 15.10
C THR A 243 -2.24 -5.31 14.54
N THR A 244 -2.74 -5.31 13.31
CA THR A 244 -3.41 -6.44 12.63
C THR A 244 -4.74 -6.89 13.25
N LEU A 245 -5.17 -6.26 14.33
CA LEU A 245 -6.40 -6.57 15.03
C LEU A 245 -7.63 -6.42 14.12
N THR A 246 -8.58 -7.32 14.26
CA THR A 246 -9.92 -7.17 13.68
C THR A 246 -10.93 -7.13 14.82
N ILE A 247 -11.67 -6.03 14.93
CA ILE A 247 -12.68 -5.82 15.95
C ILE A 247 -13.83 -6.83 15.73
N PRO A 248 -14.14 -7.69 16.72
CA PRO A 248 -15.19 -8.70 16.57
C PRO A 248 -16.60 -8.09 16.56
N PRO A 249 -17.62 -8.79 16.01
CA PRO A 249 -18.97 -8.26 15.85
C PRO A 249 -19.57 -7.66 17.11
N ALA A 250 -19.50 -8.35 18.25
CA ALA A 250 -20.06 -7.85 19.52
C ALA A 250 -19.42 -6.52 19.96
N ARG A 251 -18.10 -6.34 19.76
CA ARG A 251 -17.43 -5.08 20.06
C ARG A 251 -17.81 -3.98 19.07
N ARG A 252 -18.04 -4.31 17.79
CA ARG A 252 -18.58 -3.35 16.80
C ARG A 252 -19.95 -2.83 17.22
N GLU A 253 -20.85 -3.67 17.71
CA GLU A 253 -22.15 -3.29 18.24
C GLU A 253 -22.01 -2.37 19.45
N GLN A 254 -21.13 -2.70 20.40
CA GLN A 254 -20.88 -1.88 21.59
C GLN A 254 -20.33 -0.49 21.22
N LEU A 255 -19.40 -0.41 20.26
CA LEU A 255 -18.84 0.85 19.77
C LEU A 255 -19.91 1.67 19.03
N ALA A 256 -20.72 1.06 18.16
CA ALA A 256 -21.82 1.74 17.48
C ALA A 256 -22.82 2.34 18.47
N ALA A 257 -23.17 1.58 19.53
CA ALA A 257 -24.04 2.06 20.60
C ALA A 257 -23.41 3.25 21.37
N ALA A 258 -22.11 3.20 21.68
CA ALA A 258 -21.40 4.30 22.34
C ALA A 258 -21.34 5.55 21.44
N ILE A 259 -21.03 5.38 20.14
CA ILE A 259 -21.01 6.45 19.14
C ILE A 259 -22.38 7.14 19.07
N ARG A 260 -23.47 6.38 19.00
CA ARG A 260 -24.82 6.93 18.98
C ARG A 260 -25.18 7.66 20.27
N ARG A 261 -24.88 7.10 21.46
CA ARG A 261 -25.13 7.76 22.75
C ARG A 261 -24.36 9.08 22.93
N ARG A 262 -23.18 9.20 22.32
CA ARG A 262 -22.34 10.38 22.44
C ARG A 262 -22.51 11.37 21.28
N ASP A 263 -23.43 11.12 20.39
CA ASP A 263 -23.69 11.96 19.21
C ASP A 263 -22.41 12.20 18.37
N LEU A 264 -21.55 11.19 18.29
CA LEU A 264 -20.22 11.28 17.71
C LEU A 264 -20.25 10.89 16.23
N LEU A 265 -19.47 11.55 15.38
CA LEU A 265 -19.26 11.08 13.99
C LEU A 265 -18.28 9.91 13.99
N LEU A 266 -18.52 8.94 13.11
CA LEU A 266 -17.61 7.84 12.83
C LEU A 266 -16.91 8.07 11.47
N PHE A 267 -15.58 8.13 11.49
CA PHE A 267 -14.73 8.03 10.31
C PHE A 267 -14.15 6.62 10.27
N GLU A 268 -14.75 5.74 9.47
CA GLU A 268 -14.32 4.34 9.36
C GLU A 268 -13.46 4.15 8.10
N ASP A 269 -12.20 3.75 8.29
CA ASP A 269 -11.28 3.40 7.22
C ASP A 269 -11.31 1.89 7.01
N ASP A 270 -12.02 1.44 5.99
CA ASP A 270 -12.25 0.04 5.65
C ASP A 270 -11.25 -0.44 4.59
N ALA A 271 -9.95 -0.25 4.88
CA ALA A 271 -8.87 -0.55 3.94
C ALA A 271 -8.75 -2.04 3.59
N TYR A 272 -9.16 -2.92 4.50
CA TYR A 272 -9.00 -4.38 4.38
C TYR A 272 -10.32 -5.14 4.36
N GLY A 273 -11.44 -4.45 4.34
CA GLY A 273 -12.74 -5.10 4.45
C GLY A 273 -13.05 -6.10 3.33
N ALA A 274 -12.52 -5.91 2.13
CA ALA A 274 -12.68 -6.84 1.03
C ALA A 274 -12.10 -8.25 1.31
N PHE A 275 -11.15 -8.38 2.26
CA PHE A 275 -10.60 -9.67 2.68
C PHE A 275 -11.50 -10.43 3.66
N ASP A 276 -12.50 -9.78 4.23
CA ASP A 276 -13.52 -10.40 5.06
C ASP A 276 -14.93 -9.92 4.71
N PRO A 277 -15.46 -10.35 3.55
CA PRO A 277 -16.73 -9.83 3.06
C PRO A 277 -17.94 -10.19 3.95
N LYS A 278 -17.78 -11.15 4.86
CA LYS A 278 -18.83 -11.53 5.83
C LYS A 278 -18.88 -10.63 7.05
N LEU A 279 -17.82 -9.88 7.32
CA LEU A 279 -17.74 -8.99 8.48
C LEU A 279 -18.23 -7.59 8.08
N ALA A 280 -19.39 -7.22 8.55
CA ALA A 280 -19.98 -5.91 8.27
C ALA A 280 -19.19 -4.78 8.94
N PRO A 281 -18.99 -3.61 8.30
CA PRO A 281 -18.43 -2.41 8.91
C PRO A 281 -19.29 -1.91 10.10
N ILE A 282 -18.66 -1.20 11.06
CA ILE A 282 -19.37 -0.50 12.14
C ILE A 282 -20.35 0.53 11.57
N ALA A 283 -19.99 1.16 10.48
CA ALA A 283 -20.82 2.12 9.76
C ALA A 283 -22.20 1.58 9.35
N THR A 284 -22.36 0.26 9.20
CA THR A 284 -23.67 -0.34 8.91
C THR A 284 -24.59 -0.39 10.13
N LEU A 285 -24.02 -0.30 11.34
CA LEU A 285 -24.74 -0.30 12.61
C LEU A 285 -25.17 1.10 13.05
N VAL A 286 -24.49 2.15 12.56
CA VAL A 286 -24.76 3.56 12.88
C VAL A 286 -24.64 4.42 11.61
N PRO A 287 -25.39 4.11 10.54
CA PRO A 287 -25.23 4.72 9.23
C PRO A 287 -25.51 6.23 9.24
N GLU A 288 -26.35 6.72 10.13
CA GLU A 288 -26.71 8.12 10.28
C GLU A 288 -25.58 9.03 10.80
N ARG A 289 -24.48 8.44 11.27
CA ARG A 289 -23.32 9.14 11.84
C ARG A 289 -22.01 8.78 11.14
N SER A 290 -22.06 7.91 10.14
CA SER A 290 -20.87 7.26 9.63
C SER A 290 -20.43 7.76 8.25
N TYR A 291 -19.13 7.98 8.12
CA TYR A 291 -18.41 8.20 6.89
C TYR A 291 -17.47 7.00 6.69
N LEU A 292 -17.81 6.13 5.74
CA LEU A 292 -17.06 4.90 5.47
C LEU A 292 -16.20 5.06 4.23
N ALA A 293 -14.89 4.97 4.39
CA ALA A 293 -13.93 4.97 3.29
C ALA A 293 -13.50 3.54 2.95
N ALA A 294 -14.08 2.96 1.90
CA ALA A 294 -13.66 1.68 1.34
C ALA A 294 -12.64 1.90 0.21
N THR A 295 -11.50 1.23 0.25
CA THR A 295 -10.43 1.42 -0.73
C THR A 295 -9.99 0.14 -1.40
N LEU A 296 -9.54 0.26 -2.64
CA LEU A 296 -8.93 -0.83 -3.40
C LEU A 296 -7.41 -0.88 -3.27
N SER A 297 -6.82 0.08 -2.57
CA SER A 297 -5.35 0.22 -2.45
C SER A 297 -4.66 -0.95 -1.75
N LYS A 298 -5.36 -1.67 -0.87
CA LYS A 298 -4.81 -2.80 -0.12
C LYS A 298 -5.29 -4.15 -0.64
N CYS A 299 -6.39 -4.18 -1.37
CA CYS A 299 -6.97 -5.42 -1.89
C CYS A 299 -6.78 -5.61 -3.40
N ILE A 300 -6.34 -4.57 -4.13
CA ILE A 300 -5.96 -4.65 -5.55
C ILE A 300 -4.60 -3.97 -5.75
N ALA A 301 -4.57 -2.65 -5.92
CA ALA A 301 -3.33 -1.91 -6.14
C ALA A 301 -3.47 -0.44 -5.73
N PRO A 302 -2.49 0.13 -5.01
CA PRO A 302 -2.53 1.53 -4.60
C PRO A 302 -2.43 2.51 -5.78
N GLY A 303 -1.87 2.08 -6.92
CA GLY A 303 -1.75 2.88 -8.14
C GLY A 303 -3.07 3.22 -8.83
N LEU A 304 -4.14 2.44 -8.57
CA LEU A 304 -5.48 2.75 -9.08
C LEU A 304 -6.03 4.07 -8.54
N ARG A 305 -5.56 4.50 -7.37
CA ARG A 305 -6.03 5.73 -6.74
C ARG A 305 -7.55 5.83 -6.67
N ALA A 306 -8.24 4.72 -6.37
CA ALA A 306 -9.68 4.65 -6.23
C ALA A 306 -10.07 4.27 -4.81
N SER A 307 -10.94 5.07 -4.19
CA SER A 307 -11.63 4.76 -2.94
C SER A 307 -13.07 5.27 -2.99
N PHE A 308 -13.93 4.61 -2.26
CA PHE A 308 -15.36 4.88 -2.23
C PHE A 308 -15.73 5.38 -0.84
N MET A 309 -16.28 6.59 -0.78
CA MET A 309 -16.76 7.19 0.45
C MET A 309 -18.28 7.07 0.51
N VAL A 310 -18.80 6.30 1.45
CA VAL A 310 -20.23 6.25 1.76
C VAL A 310 -20.51 7.23 2.90
N THR A 311 -21.46 8.15 2.67
CA THR A 311 -21.84 9.20 3.62
C THR A 311 -23.19 8.90 4.28
N PRO A 312 -23.52 9.58 5.40
CA PRO A 312 -24.83 9.40 6.06
C PRO A 312 -26.00 9.72 5.13
N ASP A 313 -25.90 10.77 4.33
CA ASP A 313 -26.97 11.31 3.49
C ASP A 313 -26.40 12.08 2.27
N ARG A 314 -27.34 12.55 1.42
CA ARG A 314 -27.02 13.36 0.22
C ARG A 314 -26.36 14.70 0.52
N ALA A 315 -26.75 15.36 1.62
CA ALA A 315 -26.21 16.66 1.97
C ALA A 315 -24.73 16.52 2.36
N SER A 316 -24.41 15.48 3.13
CA SER A 316 -23.03 15.09 3.46
C SER A 316 -22.21 14.73 2.22
N ALA A 317 -22.81 14.02 1.25
CA ALA A 317 -22.15 13.74 -0.02
C ALA A 317 -21.84 15.02 -0.81
N ALA A 318 -22.80 15.96 -0.89
CA ALA A 318 -22.58 17.24 -1.55
C ALA A 318 -21.48 18.07 -0.87
N LEU A 319 -21.47 18.11 0.47
CA LEU A 319 -20.43 18.79 1.25
C LEU A 319 -19.04 18.22 0.95
N LEU A 320 -18.88 16.89 0.98
CA LEU A 320 -17.61 16.24 0.68
C LEU A 320 -17.20 16.34 -0.79
N GLY A 321 -18.17 16.39 -1.72
CA GLY A 321 -17.92 16.62 -3.13
C GLY A 321 -17.30 18.00 -3.39
N ASN A 322 -17.71 19.04 -2.65
CA ASN A 322 -17.10 20.35 -2.69
C ASN A 322 -15.66 20.34 -2.12
N ALA A 323 -15.45 19.67 -1.01
CA ALA A 323 -14.11 19.50 -0.44
C ALA A 323 -13.18 18.71 -1.37
N LEU A 324 -13.67 17.64 -2.01
CA LEU A 324 -12.92 16.88 -3.01
C LEU A 324 -12.46 17.79 -4.16
N ARG A 325 -13.37 18.66 -4.66
CA ARG A 325 -13.02 19.61 -5.73
C ARG A 325 -11.90 20.55 -5.29
N THR A 326 -11.90 20.99 -4.05
CA THR A 326 -10.86 21.85 -3.50
C THR A 326 -9.51 21.15 -3.36
N VAL A 327 -9.47 19.88 -2.89
CA VAL A 327 -8.21 19.17 -2.60
C VAL A 327 -7.64 18.44 -3.82
N ALA A 328 -8.45 18.01 -4.78
CA ALA A 328 -7.98 17.14 -5.86
C ALA A 328 -8.74 17.34 -7.19
N GLN A 329 -9.64 18.31 -7.27
CA GLN A 329 -10.53 18.58 -8.40
C GLN A 329 -11.45 17.39 -8.72
N MET A 330 -10.89 16.23 -9.07
CA MET A 330 -11.57 14.98 -9.42
C MET A 330 -10.65 13.77 -9.22
N PRO A 331 -11.19 12.54 -9.14
CA PRO A 331 -10.37 11.35 -9.30
C PRO A 331 -9.86 11.23 -10.75
N VAL A 332 -8.82 10.41 -10.97
CA VAL A 332 -8.23 10.19 -12.29
C VAL A 332 -9.19 9.38 -13.17
N PRO A 333 -9.80 9.98 -14.24
CA PRO A 333 -10.92 9.36 -14.93
C PRO A 333 -10.59 7.97 -15.50
N LEU A 334 -9.45 7.80 -16.17
CA LEU A 334 -9.06 6.53 -16.76
C LEU A 334 -8.88 5.42 -15.70
N MET A 335 -8.33 5.75 -14.53
CA MET A 335 -8.17 4.78 -13.45
C MET A 335 -9.50 4.43 -12.79
N VAL A 336 -10.41 5.40 -12.69
CA VAL A 336 -11.79 5.14 -12.22
C VAL A 336 -12.49 4.22 -13.19
N ALA A 337 -12.49 4.52 -14.48
CA ALA A 337 -13.15 3.71 -15.51
C ALA A 337 -12.62 2.28 -15.54
N LEU A 338 -11.29 2.10 -15.47
CA LEU A 338 -10.66 0.77 -15.39
C LEU A 338 -11.11 0.02 -14.13
N THR A 339 -11.12 0.71 -12.99
CA THR A 339 -11.57 0.17 -11.71
C THR A 339 -13.02 -0.28 -11.77
N LEU A 340 -13.93 0.58 -12.22
CA LEU A 340 -15.34 0.28 -12.30
C LEU A 340 -15.65 -0.87 -13.27
N ARG A 341 -14.91 -0.96 -14.36
CA ARG A 341 -14.98 -2.11 -15.26
C ARG A 341 -14.64 -3.41 -14.52
N TRP A 342 -13.56 -3.44 -13.74
CA TRP A 342 -13.18 -4.61 -12.95
C TRP A 342 -14.18 -4.95 -11.85
N LEU A 343 -14.86 -3.95 -11.29
CA LEU A 343 -15.95 -4.20 -10.32
C LEU A 343 -17.16 -4.85 -11.00
N ALA A 344 -17.50 -4.38 -12.21
CA ALA A 344 -18.68 -4.83 -12.95
C ALA A 344 -18.50 -6.24 -13.56
N ASP A 345 -17.30 -6.57 -14.06
CA ASP A 345 -17.03 -7.83 -14.77
C ASP A 345 -16.49 -8.96 -13.86
N GLY A 346 -16.37 -8.72 -12.54
CA GLY A 346 -15.86 -9.67 -11.55
C GLY A 346 -14.33 -9.79 -11.49
N SER A 347 -13.59 -9.05 -12.32
CA SER A 347 -12.13 -9.02 -12.29
C SER A 347 -11.59 -8.59 -10.93
N ALA A 348 -12.22 -7.60 -10.29
CA ALA A 348 -11.83 -7.13 -8.96
C ALA A 348 -11.89 -8.25 -7.92
N ASP A 349 -12.97 -9.04 -7.90
CA ASP A 349 -13.13 -10.15 -6.96
C ASP A 349 -12.07 -11.24 -7.19
N ALA A 350 -11.74 -11.55 -8.44
CA ALA A 350 -10.70 -12.51 -8.79
C ALA A 350 -9.31 -12.04 -8.34
N ILE A 351 -8.98 -10.75 -8.52
CA ILE A 351 -7.74 -10.14 -8.03
C ILE A 351 -7.67 -10.21 -6.50
N VAL A 352 -8.74 -9.81 -5.81
CA VAL A 352 -8.84 -9.85 -4.34
C VAL A 352 -8.61 -11.28 -3.83
N ALA A 353 -9.20 -12.30 -4.48
CA ALA A 353 -9.02 -13.70 -4.11
C ALA A 353 -7.55 -14.13 -4.25
N ALA A 354 -6.89 -13.81 -5.37
CA ALA A 354 -5.48 -14.13 -5.60
C ALA A 354 -4.57 -13.46 -4.58
N ILE A 355 -4.76 -12.17 -4.32
CA ILE A 355 -3.99 -11.42 -3.32
C ILE A 355 -4.21 -11.98 -1.92
N THR A 356 -5.44 -12.36 -1.57
CA THR A 356 -5.76 -12.98 -0.27
C THR A 356 -5.04 -14.31 -0.09
N ALA A 357 -5.00 -15.15 -1.12
CA ALA A 357 -4.29 -16.43 -1.08
C ALA A 357 -2.76 -16.24 -0.93
N GLU A 358 -2.19 -15.27 -1.65
CA GLU A 358 -0.77 -14.94 -1.53
C GLU A 358 -0.43 -14.34 -0.17
N ALA A 359 -1.27 -13.45 0.37
CA ALA A 359 -1.10 -12.91 1.71
C ALA A 359 -1.09 -14.02 2.76
N ALA A 360 -2.00 -14.98 2.66
CA ALA A 360 -2.05 -16.13 3.57
C ALA A 360 -0.78 -17.01 3.48
N ALA A 361 -0.23 -17.22 2.28
CA ALA A 361 1.02 -17.93 2.11
C ALA A 361 2.21 -17.18 2.75
N ARG A 362 2.28 -15.86 2.60
CA ARG A 362 3.31 -15.00 3.21
C ARG A 362 3.19 -14.94 4.74
N GLN A 363 1.97 -14.94 5.28
CA GLN A 363 1.74 -15.01 6.72
C GLN A 363 2.28 -16.32 7.32
N LYS A 364 2.13 -17.46 6.63
CA LYS A 364 2.73 -18.74 7.07
C LYS A 364 4.25 -18.65 7.17
N LEU A 365 4.92 -17.99 6.20
CA LEU A 365 6.37 -17.77 6.26
C LEU A 365 6.75 -16.90 7.45
N ALA A 366 6.01 -15.79 7.68
CA ALA A 366 6.27 -14.90 8.79
C ALA A 366 6.05 -15.58 10.16
N THR A 367 4.95 -16.32 10.33
CA THR A 367 4.66 -17.08 11.56
C THR A 367 5.77 -18.09 11.87
N LYS A 368 6.28 -18.80 10.85
CA LYS A 368 7.39 -19.73 11.01
C LYS A 368 8.69 -19.02 11.43
N ALA A 369 9.02 -17.91 10.80
CA ALA A 369 10.26 -17.17 11.04
C ALA A 369 10.26 -16.45 12.40
N LEU A 370 9.08 -16.01 12.87
CA LEU A 370 8.89 -15.28 14.13
C LEU A 370 8.44 -16.18 15.28
N ALA A 371 8.48 -17.51 15.13
CA ALA A 371 8.14 -18.44 16.18
C ALA A 371 8.96 -18.17 17.45
N GLY A 372 8.30 -18.09 18.62
CA GLY A 372 8.91 -17.76 19.90
C GLY A 372 9.10 -16.26 20.18
N HIS A 373 8.71 -15.37 19.25
CA HIS A 373 8.70 -13.92 19.45
C HIS A 373 7.27 -13.39 19.56
N ASP A 374 7.06 -12.36 20.40
CA ASP A 374 5.74 -11.74 20.59
C ASP A 374 5.37 -10.94 19.34
N HIS A 375 4.40 -11.44 18.59
CA HIS A 375 3.92 -10.76 17.40
C HIS A 375 2.42 -10.94 17.19
N ALA A 376 1.79 -9.92 16.61
CA ALA A 376 0.42 -9.98 16.14
C ALA A 376 0.39 -10.07 14.61
N ALA A 377 -0.47 -10.94 14.10
CA ALA A 377 -0.62 -11.19 12.67
C ALA A 377 -2.08 -11.54 12.35
N HIS A 378 -2.53 -11.24 11.13
CA HIS A 378 -3.83 -11.66 10.64
C HIS A 378 -3.65 -12.62 9.45
N PRO A 379 -4.37 -13.76 9.38
CA PRO A 379 -4.14 -14.79 8.33
C PRO A 379 -4.21 -14.27 6.90
N ARG A 380 -4.92 -13.18 6.65
CA ARG A 380 -5.12 -12.55 5.34
C ARG A 380 -4.52 -11.14 5.27
N GLY A 381 -3.77 -10.71 6.31
CA GLY A 381 -3.15 -9.39 6.37
C GLY A 381 -1.83 -9.32 5.59
N HIS A 382 -1.44 -8.10 5.24
CA HIS A 382 -0.18 -7.85 4.50
C HIS A 382 0.97 -7.44 5.42
N HIS A 383 0.78 -7.43 6.72
CA HIS A 383 1.79 -7.01 7.69
C HIS A 383 1.72 -7.82 8.98
N VAL A 384 2.78 -7.68 9.76
CA VAL A 384 2.92 -8.22 11.12
C VAL A 384 3.31 -7.07 12.03
N TRP A 385 2.78 -7.06 13.25
CA TRP A 385 3.20 -6.19 14.33
C TRP A 385 4.08 -7.01 15.29
N LEU A 386 5.38 -6.71 15.35
CA LEU A 386 6.36 -7.43 16.17
C LEU A 386 6.74 -6.55 17.37
N ARG A 387 6.46 -7.05 18.58
CA ARG A 387 7.00 -6.47 19.82
C ARG A 387 8.41 -6.95 20.02
N LEU A 388 9.32 -6.02 20.30
CA LEU A 388 10.73 -6.32 20.42
C LEU A 388 11.06 -6.81 21.83
N PRO A 389 12.03 -7.73 21.98
CA PRO A 389 12.58 -8.08 23.28
C PRO A 389 13.06 -6.85 24.05
N ALA A 390 12.97 -6.85 25.40
CA ALA A 390 13.32 -5.72 26.25
C ALA A 390 14.78 -5.21 26.07
N ALA A 391 15.65 -6.05 25.54
CA ALA A 391 17.04 -5.69 25.24
C ALA A 391 17.17 -4.70 24.06
N TRP A 392 16.15 -4.57 23.19
CA TRP A 392 16.17 -3.71 22.02
C TRP A 392 15.24 -2.52 22.18
N SER A 393 15.74 -1.31 21.98
CA SER A 393 14.87 -0.20 21.66
C SER A 393 14.42 -0.32 20.18
N ARG A 394 13.24 0.21 19.86
CA ARG A 394 12.71 0.17 18.47
C ARG A 394 13.63 0.87 17.46
N LEU A 395 14.26 1.98 17.86
CA LEU A 395 15.16 2.76 16.99
C LEU A 395 16.50 2.04 16.76
N GLU A 396 17.10 1.49 17.83
CA GLU A 396 18.35 0.71 17.71
C GLU A 396 18.16 -0.55 16.87
N PHE A 397 17.03 -1.25 17.07
CA PHE A 397 16.70 -2.43 16.28
C PHE A 397 16.49 -2.09 14.80
N ALA A 398 15.69 -1.06 14.49
CA ALA A 398 15.48 -0.61 13.11
C ALA A 398 16.80 -0.21 12.44
N ALA A 399 17.67 0.54 13.12
CA ALA A 399 18.98 0.91 12.61
C ALA A 399 19.89 -0.33 12.43
N HIS A 400 19.80 -1.32 13.33
CA HIS A 400 20.56 -2.56 13.22
C HIS A 400 20.19 -3.37 11.99
N VAL A 401 18.89 -3.63 11.76
CA VAL A 401 18.43 -4.37 10.57
C VAL A 401 18.63 -3.58 9.28
N GLN A 402 18.57 -2.25 9.34
CA GLN A 402 18.83 -1.38 8.19
C GLN A 402 20.29 -1.53 7.71
N ARG A 403 21.27 -1.61 8.62
CA ARG A 403 22.68 -1.91 8.26
C ARG A 403 22.84 -3.27 7.60
N GLN A 404 21.92 -4.21 7.85
CA GLN A 404 21.86 -5.53 7.21
C GLN A 404 21.00 -5.52 5.92
N GLY A 405 20.62 -4.35 5.46
CA GLY A 405 19.85 -4.17 4.21
C GLY A 405 18.35 -4.37 4.34
N LEU A 406 17.75 -4.38 5.55
CA LEU A 406 16.32 -4.55 5.77
C LEU A 406 15.70 -3.27 6.34
N ALA A 407 14.71 -2.68 5.63
CA ALA A 407 13.93 -1.57 6.12
C ALA A 407 12.59 -2.03 6.73
N VAL A 408 12.27 -1.51 7.92
CA VAL A 408 11.01 -1.72 8.66
C VAL A 408 10.50 -0.39 9.20
N VAL A 409 9.28 -0.35 9.77
CA VAL A 409 8.71 0.88 10.35
C VAL A 409 8.56 0.72 11.85
N THR A 410 9.10 1.68 12.59
CA THR A 410 8.99 1.71 14.06
C THR A 410 7.61 2.22 14.50
N SER A 411 7.24 1.89 15.74
CA SER A 411 5.98 2.30 16.38
C SER A 411 5.76 3.80 16.43
N ASP A 412 6.81 4.62 16.44
CA ASP A 412 6.73 6.10 16.44
C ASP A 412 5.84 6.64 15.32
N SER A 413 5.90 6.01 14.15
CA SER A 413 5.08 6.41 13.00
C SER A 413 3.58 6.32 13.28
N PHE A 414 3.17 5.40 14.16
CA PHE A 414 1.77 5.07 14.43
C PHE A 414 1.24 5.67 15.73
N THR A 415 2.11 5.93 16.71
CA THR A 415 1.73 6.37 18.05
C THR A 415 1.14 7.77 18.01
N VAL A 416 0.03 7.99 18.71
CA VAL A 416 -0.69 9.26 18.83
C VAL A 416 -0.19 10.06 20.02
N ASP A 417 0.16 9.40 21.10
CA ASP A 417 0.76 9.95 22.30
C ASP A 417 2.30 9.88 22.28
N ASP A 418 2.96 10.41 23.33
CA ASP A 418 4.42 10.47 23.42
C ASP A 418 5.04 9.17 23.98
N ALA A 419 4.27 8.07 24.07
CA ALA A 419 4.70 6.81 24.65
C ALA A 419 4.64 5.64 23.65
N PRO A 420 5.51 5.61 22.62
CA PRO A 420 5.52 4.53 21.63
C PRO A 420 6.03 3.22 22.23
N GLU A 421 5.35 2.11 21.90
CA GLU A 421 5.77 0.75 22.26
C GLU A 421 7.14 0.40 21.66
N HIS A 422 7.86 -0.57 22.26
CA HIS A 422 9.04 -1.18 21.63
C HIS A 422 8.61 -2.20 20.57
N ALA A 423 8.13 -1.72 19.43
CA ALA A 423 7.58 -2.54 18.37
C ALA A 423 7.91 -2.00 16.98
N ILE A 424 7.81 -2.88 15.98
CA ILE A 424 7.97 -2.55 14.56
C ILE A 424 6.86 -3.18 13.74
N ARG A 425 6.52 -2.54 12.60
CA ARG A 425 5.68 -3.14 11.58
C ARG A 425 6.53 -3.68 10.44
N ILE A 426 6.23 -4.90 10.02
CA ILE A 426 6.85 -5.62 8.91
C ILE A 426 5.80 -5.79 7.82
N ALA A 427 6.00 -5.16 6.65
CA ALA A 427 5.07 -5.22 5.53
C ALA A 427 5.41 -6.39 4.60
N LEU A 428 4.73 -7.52 4.77
CA LEU A 428 4.99 -8.77 4.03
C LEU A 428 4.68 -8.66 2.53
N GLY A 429 3.70 -7.80 2.17
CA GLY A 429 3.28 -7.62 0.79
C GLY A 429 4.29 -6.85 -0.07
N ALA A 430 5.21 -6.10 0.55
CA ALA A 430 6.20 -5.29 -0.16
C ALA A 430 7.33 -6.10 -0.81
N ALA A 431 7.61 -7.31 -0.33
CA ALA A 431 8.60 -8.20 -0.93
C ALA A 431 8.16 -8.63 -2.34
N ARG A 432 9.07 -8.66 -3.31
CA ARG A 432 8.77 -8.99 -4.71
C ARG A 432 8.35 -10.45 -4.88
N SER A 433 8.94 -11.35 -4.10
CA SER A 433 8.69 -12.78 -4.14
C SER A 433 8.64 -13.38 -2.74
N ARG A 434 8.13 -14.61 -2.61
CA ARG A 434 8.21 -15.37 -1.36
C ARG A 434 9.66 -15.67 -0.97
N ALA A 435 10.56 -15.81 -1.94
CA ALA A 435 12.00 -16.03 -1.69
C ALA A 435 12.65 -14.77 -1.09
N ASP A 436 12.36 -13.58 -1.64
CA ASP A 436 12.83 -12.30 -1.07
C ASP A 436 12.28 -12.10 0.33
N LEU A 437 10.99 -12.43 0.55
CA LEU A 437 10.40 -12.36 1.87
C LEU A 437 11.08 -13.31 2.85
N ALA A 438 11.38 -14.54 2.45
CA ALA A 438 12.09 -15.50 3.29
C ALA A 438 13.50 -15.00 3.65
N GLY A 439 14.22 -14.38 2.70
CA GLY A 439 15.50 -13.73 2.94
C GLY A 439 15.41 -12.59 3.97
N ALA A 440 14.43 -11.70 3.79
CA ALA A 440 14.17 -10.59 4.72
C ALA A 440 13.82 -11.10 6.15
N LEU A 441 12.96 -12.11 6.23
CA LEU A 441 12.59 -12.73 7.50
C LEU A 441 13.75 -13.47 8.17
N HIS A 442 14.67 -14.02 7.39
CA HIS A 442 15.90 -14.61 7.91
C HIS A 442 16.79 -13.55 8.57
N VAL A 443 17.04 -12.42 7.89
CA VAL A 443 17.77 -11.27 8.47
C VAL A 443 17.14 -10.85 9.79
N LEU A 444 15.81 -10.69 9.81
CA LEU A 444 15.07 -10.32 11.01
C LEU A 444 15.22 -11.33 12.15
N SER A 445 15.09 -12.63 11.85
CA SER A 445 15.21 -13.72 12.83
C SER A 445 16.62 -13.80 13.45
N VAL A 446 17.65 -13.54 12.65
CA VAL A 446 19.05 -13.49 13.15
C VAL A 446 19.22 -12.27 14.06
N ALA A 447 18.73 -11.10 13.65
CA ALA A 447 18.84 -9.87 14.43
C ALA A 447 18.14 -9.98 15.81
N LEU A 448 16.97 -10.63 15.87
CA LEU A 448 16.23 -10.84 17.12
C LEU A 448 16.97 -11.73 18.14
N LYS A 449 17.86 -12.59 17.66
CA LYS A 449 18.69 -13.48 18.51
C LYS A 449 20.04 -12.87 18.89
N SER A 450 20.42 -11.78 18.24
CA SER A 450 21.74 -11.16 18.45
C SER A 450 21.77 -10.38 19.77
N PRO A 451 22.84 -10.50 20.57
CA PRO A 451 22.99 -9.70 21.79
C PRO A 451 23.20 -8.22 21.45
N VAL A 452 22.58 -7.35 22.21
CA VAL A 452 22.64 -5.86 22.04
C VAL A 452 24.06 -5.30 22.21
N SER A 453 24.94 -6.04 22.91
CA SER A 453 26.30 -5.60 23.24
C SER A 453 27.24 -5.38 22.04
N ALA A 454 26.95 -5.97 20.88
CA ALA A 454 27.79 -5.83 19.68
C ALA A 454 27.65 -4.46 18.97
N SER A 455 26.66 -3.63 19.32
CA SER A 455 26.40 -2.34 18.66
C SER A 455 26.76 -1.12 19.52
N ARG A 456 27.23 -1.32 20.77
CA ARG A 456 27.59 -0.22 21.70
C ARG A 456 29.07 0.12 21.76
N ILE A 457 29.91 -0.55 20.97
CA ILE A 457 31.33 -0.27 20.93
C ILE A 457 31.69 0.38 19.59
N VAL A 458 31.47 1.66 19.45
CA VAL A 458 32.29 2.61 18.68
C VAL A 458 32.20 3.96 19.38
#